data_8a5c4fcf46e9c5244d7072596b44c63c
#
_entry.id   8a5c4fcf46e9c5244d7072596b44c63c
#
_cell.length_a   1.000
_cell.length_b   1.000
_cell.length_c   1.000
_cell.angle_alpha   90.00
_cell.angle_beta   90.00
_cell.angle_gamma   90.00
#
_symmetry.space_group_name_H-M   'P 1'
#
loop_
_entity.id
_entity.type
_entity.pdbx_description
1 polymer ?
#
loop_
_entity_poly.entity_id
_entity_poly.type
_entity_poly.pdbx_seq_one_letter_code
_entity_poly.pdbx_strand_id
1 'polypeptide(L)'
;LDPVQGRSLELSARFVVGNGDFGFSFFFIGYKKVTLTYQPNSGMLSLDMSGINRIVNDGIFGGVYNYALPTPVAMGEEMTLKVFVDHSIIDIFVNDTYAASVRVFPRDVDAVKATAFVKKGSVKMTSLEAYVLDETRVASGISSAVSEAETNVVYGSKGFVNYNLASPNCTLYIYDIVGRCVKAQQISNTTGKVQVANQGLLL
;
A
#
# COMPACT_ATOMS: atom_id res chain seq x y z
N LEU A 1 -20.04 15.38 0.56
CA LEU A 1 -18.87 15.01 -0.26
C LEU A 1 -19.21 13.78 -1.07
N ASP A 2 -18.97 13.81 -2.37
CA ASP A 2 -19.14 12.63 -3.19
C ASP A 2 -18.09 11.56 -2.79
N PRO A 3 -18.51 10.27 -2.73
CA PRO A 3 -17.58 9.20 -2.39
C PRO A 3 -16.46 9.08 -3.41
N VAL A 4 -15.23 8.95 -2.94
CA VAL A 4 -14.11 8.50 -3.79
C VAL A 4 -14.30 7.02 -4.10
N GLN A 5 -13.94 6.62 -5.30
CA GLN A 5 -14.10 5.24 -5.74
C GLN A 5 -12.76 4.66 -6.20
N GLY A 6 -12.40 3.51 -5.66
CA GLY A 6 -11.20 2.77 -6.02
C GLY A 6 -10.95 1.60 -5.07
N ARG A 7 -10.16 0.64 -5.50
CA ARG A 7 -9.70 -0.49 -4.66
C ARG A 7 -8.37 -0.20 -3.99
N SER A 8 -7.61 0.70 -4.58
CA SER A 8 -6.37 1.21 -4.02
C SER A 8 -6.50 2.72 -3.91
N LEU A 9 -6.49 3.24 -2.67
CA LEU A 9 -6.77 4.63 -2.33
C LEU A 9 -5.76 5.13 -1.30
N GLU A 10 -5.39 6.39 -1.42
CA GLU A 10 -4.80 7.16 -0.33
C GLU A 10 -5.81 8.24 0.08
N LEU A 11 -6.12 8.29 1.36
CA LEU A 11 -6.95 9.32 1.97
C LEU A 11 -6.13 10.03 3.06
N SER A 12 -6.03 11.34 3.00
CA SER A 12 -5.36 12.15 4.01
C SER A 12 -6.26 13.30 4.42
N ALA A 13 -6.61 13.37 5.69
CA ALA A 13 -7.45 14.43 6.22
C ALA A 13 -6.87 15.02 7.50
N ARG A 14 -7.09 16.33 7.67
CA ARG A 14 -6.80 17.05 8.92
C ARG A 14 -8.11 17.48 9.56
N PHE A 15 -8.20 17.24 10.85
CA PHE A 15 -9.36 17.56 11.67
C PHE A 15 -8.94 18.40 12.86
N VAL A 16 -9.70 19.44 13.17
CA VAL A 16 -9.70 19.99 14.54
C VAL A 16 -10.70 19.17 15.31
N VAL A 17 -10.22 18.42 16.30
CA VAL A 17 -11.01 17.46 17.07
C VAL A 17 -12.13 18.16 17.83
N GLY A 18 -13.35 17.78 17.59
CA GLY A 18 -14.54 18.27 18.28
C GLY A 18 -15.09 17.20 19.23
N ASN A 19 -16.39 17.30 19.56
CA ASN A 19 -17.06 16.34 20.42
C ASN A 19 -17.75 15.18 19.69
N GLY A 20 -17.68 15.17 18.35
CA GLY A 20 -18.28 14.12 17.52
C GLY A 20 -17.30 12.99 17.22
N ASP A 21 -17.79 11.77 17.11
CA ASP A 21 -17.05 10.66 16.56
C ASP A 21 -16.90 10.85 15.05
N PHE A 22 -15.69 10.67 14.50
CA PHE A 22 -15.43 10.93 13.08
C PHE A 22 -14.42 9.95 12.47
N GLY A 23 -14.37 9.92 11.16
CA GLY A 23 -13.42 9.09 10.43
C GLY A 23 -13.84 8.79 9.00
N PHE A 24 -13.52 7.58 8.54
CA PHE A 24 -13.76 7.12 7.18
C PHE A 24 -14.57 5.83 7.13
N SER A 25 -15.42 5.71 6.10
CA SER A 25 -16.05 4.45 5.73
C SER A 25 -15.51 3.98 4.38
N PHE A 26 -15.23 2.68 4.27
CA PHE A 26 -14.61 2.06 3.09
C PHE A 26 -15.44 0.87 2.61
N PHE A 27 -15.24 0.45 1.37
CA PHE A 27 -15.82 -0.75 0.80
C PHE A 27 -17.32 -0.86 1.00
N PHE A 28 -18.01 0.25 0.86
CA PHE A 28 -19.44 0.21 1.13
C PHE A 28 -20.28 -0.04 -0.13
N ILE A 29 -21.25 -0.93 0.06
CA ILE A 29 -22.36 -1.18 -0.86
C ILE A 29 -23.62 -1.29 0.01
N GLY A 30 -24.56 -0.40 -0.19
CA GLY A 30 -25.70 -0.30 0.72
C GLY A 30 -25.25 -0.03 2.17
N TYR A 31 -25.62 -0.91 3.09
CA TYR A 31 -25.26 -0.82 4.52
C TYR A 31 -23.97 -1.56 4.90
N LYS A 32 -23.44 -2.42 4.01
CA LYS A 32 -22.22 -3.18 4.25
C LYS A 32 -21.02 -2.29 4.04
N LYS A 33 -20.18 -2.15 5.05
CA LYS A 33 -18.98 -1.29 5.02
C LYS A 33 -17.98 -1.65 6.10
N VAL A 34 -16.76 -1.18 5.92
CA VAL A 34 -15.75 -1.02 6.98
C VAL A 34 -15.79 0.41 7.47
N THR A 35 -15.75 0.63 8.76
CA THR A 35 -15.78 1.98 9.34
C THR A 35 -14.62 2.18 10.31
N LEU A 36 -13.74 3.11 10.00
CA LEU A 36 -12.69 3.60 10.89
C LEU A 36 -13.21 4.83 11.61
N THR A 37 -13.26 4.82 12.93
CA THR A 37 -13.82 5.89 13.76
C THR A 37 -12.83 6.30 14.83
N TYR A 38 -12.50 7.57 14.92
CA TYR A 38 -11.91 8.15 16.11
C TYR A 38 -13.00 8.64 17.07
N GLN A 39 -12.85 8.30 18.33
CA GLN A 39 -13.79 8.62 19.43
C GLN A 39 -13.08 9.56 20.43
N PRO A 40 -13.28 10.88 20.34
CA PRO A 40 -12.53 11.85 21.16
C PRO A 40 -12.69 11.66 22.66
N ASN A 41 -13.90 11.27 23.10
CA ASN A 41 -14.21 11.09 24.53
C ASN A 41 -13.42 9.94 25.18
N SER A 42 -13.00 8.96 24.40
CA SER A 42 -12.26 7.78 24.89
C SER A 42 -10.82 7.72 24.41
N GLY A 43 -10.44 8.55 23.43
CA GLY A 43 -9.15 8.49 22.75
C GLY A 43 -8.96 7.21 21.92
N MET A 44 -10.05 6.54 21.58
CA MET A 44 -10.03 5.26 20.88
C MET A 44 -10.14 5.46 19.37
N LEU A 45 -9.33 4.72 18.65
CA LEU A 45 -9.49 4.49 17.21
C LEU A 45 -10.12 3.11 17.03
N SER A 46 -11.30 3.06 16.44
CA SER A 46 -12.08 1.83 16.26
C SER A 46 -12.23 1.51 14.79
N LEU A 47 -11.89 0.29 14.40
CA LEU A 47 -12.15 -0.24 13.06
C LEU A 47 -13.25 -1.31 13.15
N ASP A 48 -14.42 -0.97 12.63
CA ASP A 48 -15.57 -1.87 12.58
C ASP A 48 -15.68 -2.53 11.19
N MET A 49 -15.46 -3.83 11.17
CA MET A 49 -15.57 -4.68 9.98
C MET A 49 -16.77 -5.64 10.06
N SER A 50 -17.65 -5.49 11.03
CA SER A 50 -18.79 -6.40 11.23
C SER A 50 -19.73 -6.46 10.02
N GLY A 51 -19.84 -5.37 9.26
CA GLY A 51 -20.62 -5.31 8.04
C GLY A 51 -20.11 -6.15 6.87
N ILE A 52 -18.85 -6.60 6.93
CA ILE A 52 -18.19 -7.39 5.87
C ILE A 52 -17.60 -8.71 6.39
N ASN A 53 -18.06 -9.20 7.53
CA ASN A 53 -17.62 -10.47 8.11
C ASN A 53 -17.55 -11.59 7.07
N ARG A 54 -16.46 -12.34 7.07
CA ARG A 54 -16.24 -13.49 6.20
C ARG A 54 -15.74 -14.69 7.02
N ILE A 55 -16.30 -15.86 6.75
CA ILE A 55 -15.77 -17.13 7.24
C ILE A 55 -14.69 -17.60 6.27
N VAL A 56 -13.48 -17.83 6.76
CA VAL A 56 -12.36 -18.39 6.00
C VAL A 56 -11.71 -19.47 6.86
N ASN A 57 -11.63 -20.70 6.36
CA ASN A 57 -11.03 -21.84 7.06
C ASN A 57 -11.53 -22.00 8.51
N ASP A 58 -12.86 -22.01 8.70
CA ASP A 58 -13.53 -22.11 9.99
C ASP A 58 -13.31 -20.94 10.97
N GLY A 59 -12.58 -19.90 10.56
CA GLY A 59 -12.41 -18.65 11.31
C GLY A 59 -13.35 -17.55 10.80
N ILE A 60 -13.86 -16.73 11.73
CA ILE A 60 -14.61 -15.50 11.39
C ILE A 60 -13.60 -14.37 11.33
N PHE A 61 -13.43 -13.82 10.11
CA PHE A 61 -12.68 -12.58 9.91
C PHE A 61 -13.64 -11.40 9.84
N GLY A 62 -13.36 -10.39 10.62
CA GLY A 62 -14.21 -9.23 10.81
C GLY A 62 -14.63 -9.11 12.27
N GLY A 63 -15.20 -7.97 12.59
CA GLY A 63 -15.56 -7.60 13.95
C GLY A 63 -15.13 -6.16 14.22
N VAL A 64 -15.02 -5.80 15.48
CA VAL A 64 -14.58 -4.46 15.91
C VAL A 64 -13.21 -4.57 16.56
N TYR A 65 -12.25 -3.84 16.00
CA TYR A 65 -10.91 -3.71 16.54
C TYR A 65 -10.76 -2.32 17.14
N ASN A 66 -10.39 -2.25 18.42
CA ASN A 66 -10.21 -1.00 19.14
C ASN A 66 -8.73 -0.80 19.49
N TYR A 67 -8.21 0.36 19.13
CA TYR A 67 -6.84 0.77 19.38
C TYR A 67 -6.87 2.00 20.29
N ALA A 68 -6.38 1.86 21.52
CA ALA A 68 -6.15 3.03 22.36
C ALA A 68 -4.91 3.76 21.85
N LEU A 69 -5.06 5.01 21.46
CA LEU A 69 -3.90 5.83 21.14
C LEU A 69 -3.12 6.10 22.43
N PRO A 70 -1.80 5.83 22.48
CA PRO A 70 -0.99 6.11 23.66
C PRO A 70 -1.07 7.57 24.13
N THR A 71 -1.23 8.48 23.18
CA THR A 71 -1.54 9.89 23.46
C THR A 71 -2.81 10.25 22.68
N PRO A 72 -3.98 10.26 23.34
CA PRO A 72 -5.23 10.71 22.72
C PRO A 72 -5.11 12.16 22.24
N VAL A 73 -5.73 12.48 21.10
CA VAL A 73 -5.79 13.85 20.61
C VAL A 73 -6.98 14.55 21.26
N ALA A 74 -6.71 15.62 22.00
CA ALA A 74 -7.72 16.32 22.78
C ALA A 74 -8.64 17.17 21.87
N MET A 75 -9.83 17.51 22.43
CA MET A 75 -10.72 18.47 21.76
C MET A 75 -10.02 19.83 21.56
N GLY A 76 -10.15 20.40 20.38
CA GLY A 76 -9.50 21.64 19.96
C GLY A 76 -8.13 21.44 19.33
N GLU A 77 -7.50 20.27 19.48
CA GLU A 77 -6.23 19.95 18.85
C GLU A 77 -6.42 19.48 17.40
N GLU A 78 -5.36 19.60 16.62
CA GLU A 78 -5.33 19.09 15.25
C GLU A 78 -4.94 17.63 15.23
N MET A 79 -5.66 16.83 14.45
CA MET A 79 -5.39 15.42 14.17
C MET A 79 -5.27 15.19 12.68
N THR A 80 -4.17 14.59 12.25
CA THR A 80 -4.03 14.06 10.90
C THR A 80 -4.37 12.58 10.89
N LEU A 81 -5.27 12.20 10.00
CA LEU A 81 -5.64 10.81 9.76
C LEU A 81 -5.36 10.47 8.29
N LYS A 82 -4.33 9.65 8.08
CA LYS A 82 -3.96 9.16 6.75
C LYS A 82 -4.26 7.67 6.65
N VAL A 83 -4.86 7.25 5.57
CA VAL A 83 -5.26 5.87 5.35
C VAL A 83 -4.90 5.45 3.94
N PHE A 84 -4.17 4.36 3.83
CA PHE A 84 -3.96 3.66 2.58
C PHE A 84 -4.86 2.44 2.55
N VAL A 85 -5.59 2.30 1.47
CA VAL A 85 -6.40 1.12 1.17
C VAL A 85 -5.78 0.45 -0.04
N ASP A 86 -5.40 -0.81 0.09
CA ASP A 86 -4.94 -1.60 -1.03
C ASP A 86 -5.62 -2.96 -1.04
N HIS A 87 -6.65 -3.07 -1.87
CA HIS A 87 -7.47 -4.27 -2.05
C HIS A 87 -7.98 -4.85 -0.71
N SER A 88 -7.14 -5.61 -0.02
CA SER A 88 -7.46 -6.32 1.22
C SER A 88 -6.67 -5.84 2.44
N ILE A 89 -5.95 -4.75 2.32
CA ILE A 89 -5.16 -4.16 3.40
C ILE A 89 -5.62 -2.73 3.62
N ILE A 90 -5.71 -2.33 4.88
CA ILE A 90 -5.89 -0.94 5.30
C ILE A 90 -4.74 -0.60 6.24
N ASP A 91 -3.90 0.35 5.83
CA ASP A 91 -2.87 0.94 6.66
C ASP A 91 -3.34 2.31 7.16
N ILE A 92 -3.25 2.52 8.46
CA ILE A 92 -3.79 3.69 9.16
C ILE A 92 -2.64 4.41 9.86
N PHE A 93 -2.52 5.70 9.65
CA PHE A 93 -1.53 6.55 10.31
C PHE A 93 -2.25 7.71 11.01
N VAL A 94 -1.88 7.95 12.27
CA VAL A 94 -2.40 9.06 13.07
C VAL A 94 -1.23 9.95 13.49
N ASN A 95 -1.28 11.23 13.12
CA ASN A 95 -0.28 12.26 13.43
C ASN A 95 1.16 11.86 13.07
N ASP A 96 1.34 11.05 12.02
CA ASP A 96 2.62 10.46 11.61
C ASP A 96 3.42 9.76 12.74
N THR A 97 2.75 9.49 13.86
CA THR A 97 3.35 8.90 15.06
C THR A 97 2.85 7.48 15.32
N TYR A 98 1.57 7.22 15.04
CA TYR A 98 0.95 5.92 15.26
C TYR A 98 0.57 5.28 13.93
N ALA A 99 0.84 3.99 13.82
CA ALA A 99 0.47 3.19 12.65
C ALA A 99 -0.21 1.90 13.05
N ALA A 100 -1.20 1.48 12.26
CA ALA A 100 -1.84 0.19 12.37
C ALA A 100 -2.10 -0.36 10.96
N SER A 101 -1.93 -1.67 10.78
CA SER A 101 -2.23 -2.37 9.54
C SER A 101 -3.26 -3.45 9.81
N VAL A 102 -4.30 -3.52 8.98
CA VAL A 102 -5.39 -4.46 9.14
C VAL A 102 -5.74 -5.11 7.81
N ARG A 103 -5.94 -6.41 7.84
CA ARG A 103 -6.43 -7.17 6.71
C ARG A 103 -7.95 -7.18 6.69
N VAL A 104 -8.54 -6.84 5.55
CA VAL A 104 -9.98 -6.82 5.31
C VAL A 104 -10.32 -7.76 4.14
N PHE A 105 -11.56 -8.26 4.10
CA PHE A 105 -12.00 -9.16 3.05
C PHE A 105 -13.32 -8.66 2.45
N PRO A 106 -13.30 -7.62 1.60
CA PRO A 106 -14.49 -7.17 0.91
C PRO A 106 -15.10 -8.33 0.11
N ARG A 107 -16.40 -8.60 0.33
CA ARG A 107 -17.10 -9.68 -0.36
C ARG A 107 -17.49 -9.32 -1.77
N ASP A 108 -17.70 -8.03 -1.98
CA ASP A 108 -18.25 -7.51 -3.21
C ASP A 108 -17.16 -6.76 -3.98
N VAL A 109 -17.00 -7.14 -5.24
CA VAL A 109 -16.02 -6.51 -6.13
C VAL A 109 -16.37 -5.05 -6.46
N ASP A 110 -17.67 -4.72 -6.36
CA ASP A 110 -18.18 -3.36 -6.61
C ASP A 110 -18.16 -2.48 -5.36
N ALA A 111 -17.78 -3.02 -4.21
CA ALA A 111 -17.60 -2.28 -2.97
C ALA A 111 -16.27 -1.50 -3.00
N VAL A 112 -16.28 -0.38 -3.73
CA VAL A 112 -15.06 0.42 -4.02
C VAL A 112 -15.13 1.86 -3.49
N LYS A 113 -16.17 2.19 -2.72
CA LYS A 113 -16.42 3.55 -2.26
C LYS A 113 -15.74 3.85 -0.92
N ALA A 114 -15.25 5.07 -0.77
CA ALA A 114 -14.77 5.62 0.49
C ALA A 114 -15.40 7.01 0.73
N THR A 115 -15.70 7.34 1.99
CA THR A 115 -16.24 8.64 2.39
C THR A 115 -15.85 8.99 3.81
N ALA A 116 -15.72 10.28 4.11
CA ALA A 116 -15.59 10.80 5.46
C ALA A 116 -16.97 10.95 6.12
N PHE A 117 -17.03 10.84 7.45
CA PHE A 117 -18.23 11.03 8.21
C PHE A 117 -17.98 11.64 9.59
N VAL A 118 -19.02 12.19 10.19
CA VAL A 118 -19.10 12.55 11.62
C VAL A 118 -20.39 12.00 12.21
N LYS A 119 -20.32 11.53 13.46
CA LYS A 119 -21.48 11.05 14.25
C LYS A 119 -21.51 11.74 15.61
N LYS A 120 -22.74 12.01 16.10
CA LYS A 120 -23.00 12.48 17.47
C LYS A 120 -22.17 13.72 17.88
N GLY A 121 -22.26 14.78 17.14
CA GLY A 121 -21.57 16.00 17.47
C GLY A 121 -20.99 16.70 16.25
N SER A 122 -19.91 17.44 16.46
CA SER A 122 -19.25 18.21 15.42
C SER A 122 -17.73 17.95 15.43
N VAL A 123 -17.15 18.09 14.25
CA VAL A 123 -15.70 18.12 14.01
C VAL A 123 -15.46 19.09 12.87
N LYS A 124 -14.33 19.78 12.89
CA LYS A 124 -13.95 20.64 11.77
C LYS A 124 -12.89 19.93 10.94
N MET A 125 -13.23 19.53 9.73
CA MET A 125 -12.26 19.05 8.76
C MET A 125 -11.61 20.25 8.05
N THR A 126 -10.30 20.40 8.16
CA THR A 126 -9.54 21.53 7.60
C THR A 126 -8.93 21.21 6.24
N SER A 127 -8.66 19.92 5.97
CA SER A 127 -8.28 19.44 4.66
C SER A 127 -8.76 18.00 4.44
N LEU A 128 -8.98 17.67 3.18
CA LEU A 128 -9.18 16.29 2.70
C LEU A 128 -8.55 16.14 1.33
N GLU A 129 -7.62 15.23 1.22
CA GLU A 129 -7.01 14.81 -0.02
C GLU A 129 -7.32 13.34 -0.23
N ALA A 130 -7.68 12.98 -1.46
CA ALA A 130 -8.00 11.61 -1.81
C ALA A 130 -7.44 11.29 -3.20
N TYR A 131 -6.65 10.23 -3.27
CA TYR A 131 -6.02 9.78 -4.50
C TYR A 131 -6.45 8.34 -4.79
N VAL A 132 -6.80 8.08 -6.04
CA VAL A 132 -6.91 6.73 -6.56
C VAL A 132 -5.50 6.33 -6.97
N LEU A 133 -4.99 5.27 -6.36
CA LEU A 133 -3.68 4.73 -6.69
C LEU A 133 -3.85 3.80 -7.88
N ASP A 134 -3.26 4.16 -9.01
CA ASP A 134 -3.19 3.27 -10.15
C ASP A 134 -2.39 2.03 -9.79
N GLU A 135 -2.85 0.87 -10.25
CA GLU A 135 -2.02 -0.32 -10.29
C GLU A 135 -0.86 -0.06 -11.25
N THR A 136 0.15 0.64 -10.80
CA THR A 136 1.44 0.55 -11.45
C THR A 136 1.88 -0.88 -11.23
N ARG A 137 1.50 -1.75 -12.15
CA ARG A 137 2.19 -3.01 -12.34
C ARG A 137 3.62 -2.64 -12.72
N VAL A 138 4.44 -2.39 -11.74
CA VAL A 138 5.84 -2.69 -11.89
C VAL A 138 5.83 -4.18 -12.14
N ALA A 139 5.85 -4.55 -13.39
CA ALA A 139 6.09 -5.92 -13.75
C ALA A 139 7.41 -6.29 -13.08
N SER A 140 7.32 -6.97 -11.95
CA SER A 140 8.45 -7.67 -11.34
C SER A 140 8.71 -8.92 -12.17
N GLY A 141 9.06 -8.70 -13.35
CA GLY A 141 9.42 -9.60 -14.40
C GLY A 141 9.76 -8.71 -15.56
N ILE A 142 10.82 -8.98 -16.26
CA ILE A 142 11.19 -8.33 -17.50
C ILE A 142 10.00 -8.56 -18.45
N SER A 143 9.00 -7.68 -18.37
CA SER A 143 8.09 -7.54 -19.48
C SER A 143 8.98 -7.07 -20.63
N SER A 144 9.01 -7.83 -21.69
CA SER A 144 9.55 -7.36 -22.95
C SER A 144 8.82 -6.04 -23.26
N ALA A 145 9.40 -4.93 -22.81
CA ALA A 145 9.06 -3.63 -23.33
C ALA A 145 9.57 -3.67 -24.77
N VAL A 146 8.72 -4.07 -25.67
CA VAL A 146 8.91 -3.82 -27.07
C VAL A 146 8.63 -2.34 -27.28
N SER A 147 9.59 -1.52 -26.93
CA SER A 147 9.82 -0.28 -27.64
C SER A 147 10.92 -0.57 -28.63
N GLU A 148 10.75 -0.17 -29.86
CA GLU A 148 11.74 -0.25 -30.93
C GLU A 148 12.98 0.65 -30.70
N ALA A 149 13.33 0.93 -29.46
CA ALA A 149 14.55 1.58 -29.06
C ALA A 149 15.46 0.53 -28.41
N GLU A 150 16.63 0.38 -28.97
CA GLU A 150 17.76 -0.46 -28.54
C GLU A 150 17.78 -0.77 -27.04
N THR A 151 17.17 -1.88 -26.62
CA THR A 151 17.03 -2.21 -25.19
C THR A 151 18.08 -3.22 -24.79
N ASN A 152 18.92 -2.83 -23.82
CA ASN A 152 19.79 -3.76 -23.13
C ASN A 152 18.95 -4.68 -22.25
N VAL A 153 19.02 -5.99 -22.46
CA VAL A 153 18.36 -7.01 -21.66
C VAL A 153 19.41 -7.80 -20.90
N VAL A 154 19.28 -7.86 -19.56
CA VAL A 154 20.16 -8.64 -18.71
C VAL A 154 19.29 -9.47 -17.76
N TYR A 155 19.50 -10.78 -17.69
CA TYR A 155 18.74 -11.67 -16.81
C TYR A 155 19.59 -12.82 -16.26
N GLY A 156 19.28 -13.27 -15.05
CA GLY A 156 19.96 -14.38 -14.39
C GLY A 156 19.35 -15.73 -14.74
N SER A 157 20.16 -16.78 -14.87
CA SER A 157 19.72 -18.16 -14.93
C SER A 157 20.80 -19.13 -14.38
N LYS A 158 20.43 -19.95 -13.40
CA LYS A 158 21.24 -21.07 -12.87
C LYS A 158 22.79 -20.86 -12.87
N GLY A 159 23.27 -19.80 -12.22
CA GLY A 159 24.70 -19.50 -12.11
C GLY A 159 25.30 -18.72 -13.27
N PHE A 160 24.46 -18.21 -14.15
CA PHE A 160 24.85 -17.34 -15.26
C PHE A 160 24.04 -16.05 -15.27
N VAL A 161 24.66 -14.98 -15.72
CA VAL A 161 23.99 -13.75 -16.16
C VAL A 161 24.04 -13.75 -17.68
N ASN A 162 22.87 -13.78 -18.31
CA ASN A 162 22.70 -13.70 -19.76
C ASN A 162 22.46 -12.24 -20.14
N TYR A 163 22.93 -11.82 -21.29
CA TYR A 163 22.75 -10.46 -21.78
C TYR A 163 22.47 -10.43 -23.28
N ASN A 164 21.66 -9.45 -23.67
CA ASN A 164 21.46 -9.00 -25.02
C ASN A 164 21.52 -7.46 -25.00
N LEU A 165 22.56 -6.89 -25.59
CA LEU A 165 22.89 -5.48 -25.49
C LEU A 165 22.75 -4.81 -26.85
N ALA A 166 22.30 -3.59 -26.87
CA ALA A 166 22.19 -2.76 -28.05
C ALA A 166 23.58 -2.46 -28.67
N SER A 167 24.59 -2.32 -27.84
CA SER A 167 25.97 -2.01 -28.28
C SER A 167 26.99 -2.91 -27.59
N PRO A 168 28.01 -3.40 -28.30
CA PRO A 168 29.13 -4.12 -27.71
C PRO A 168 30.13 -3.16 -27.01
N ASN A 169 31.18 -3.71 -26.42
CA ASN A 169 32.29 -2.99 -25.80
C ASN A 169 31.90 -2.19 -24.54
N CYS A 170 31.12 -2.81 -23.65
CA CYS A 170 30.80 -2.28 -22.33
C CYS A 170 31.35 -3.17 -21.21
N THR A 171 31.26 -2.69 -19.97
CA THR A 171 31.61 -3.50 -18.80
C THR A 171 30.33 -3.88 -18.07
N LEU A 172 30.12 -5.19 -17.85
CA LEU A 172 29.06 -5.72 -17.02
C LEU A 172 29.56 -5.84 -15.57
N TYR A 173 28.92 -5.12 -14.65
CA TYR A 173 29.16 -5.23 -13.22
C TYR A 173 28.04 -6.05 -12.58
N ILE A 174 28.39 -7.04 -11.78
CA ILE A 174 27.44 -7.88 -11.05
C ILE A 174 27.64 -7.64 -9.56
N TYR A 175 26.58 -7.33 -8.86
CA TYR A 175 26.60 -7.04 -7.43
C TYR A 175 25.78 -8.09 -6.66
N ASP A 176 26.16 -8.36 -5.42
CA ASP A 176 25.34 -9.15 -4.50
C ASP A 176 24.24 -8.28 -3.88
N ILE A 177 23.36 -8.92 -3.11
CA ILE A 177 22.23 -8.25 -2.46
C ILE A 177 22.64 -7.19 -1.41
N VAL A 178 23.88 -7.18 -0.98
CA VAL A 178 24.42 -6.16 -0.06
C VAL A 178 25.26 -5.09 -0.79
N GLY A 179 25.23 -5.09 -2.13
CA GLY A 179 25.86 -4.07 -2.96
C GLY A 179 27.34 -4.24 -3.22
N ARG A 180 27.96 -5.41 -2.90
CA ARG A 180 29.35 -5.67 -3.22
C ARG A 180 29.47 -6.16 -4.66
N CYS A 181 30.41 -5.59 -5.43
CA CYS A 181 30.70 -6.08 -6.76
C CYS A 181 31.34 -7.47 -6.67
N VAL A 182 30.62 -8.50 -7.12
CA VAL A 182 31.09 -9.90 -7.12
C VAL A 182 31.77 -10.29 -8.42
N LYS A 183 31.50 -9.55 -9.50
CA LYS A 183 32.17 -9.73 -10.79
C LYS A 183 32.08 -8.47 -11.66
N ALA A 184 33.18 -8.19 -12.36
CA ALA A 184 33.24 -7.23 -13.46
C ALA A 184 33.76 -7.94 -14.71
N GLN A 185 33.09 -7.81 -15.83
CA GLN A 185 33.43 -8.48 -17.08
C GLN A 185 33.33 -7.52 -18.25
N GLN A 186 34.40 -7.41 -19.01
CA GLN A 186 34.35 -6.70 -20.30
C GLN A 186 33.58 -7.52 -21.32
N ILE A 187 32.62 -6.88 -21.96
CA ILE A 187 31.72 -7.48 -22.95
C ILE A 187 32.06 -6.91 -24.33
N SER A 188 32.48 -7.76 -25.24
CA SER A 188 32.82 -7.39 -26.63
C SER A 188 31.74 -7.79 -27.64
N ASN A 189 30.77 -8.61 -27.25
CA ASN A 189 29.68 -9.06 -28.10
C ASN A 189 28.35 -8.50 -27.60
N THR A 190 27.38 -8.34 -28.49
CA THR A 190 26.03 -7.87 -28.14
C THR A 190 25.23 -8.91 -27.37
N THR A 191 25.52 -10.20 -27.52
CA THR A 191 24.83 -11.29 -26.81
C THR A 191 25.82 -12.25 -26.18
N GLY A 192 25.45 -12.80 -25.03
CA GLY A 192 26.29 -13.79 -24.37
C GLY A 192 25.82 -14.14 -22.96
N LYS A 193 26.71 -14.85 -22.26
CA LYS A 193 26.49 -15.22 -20.85
C LYS A 193 27.78 -15.12 -20.04
N VAL A 194 27.66 -14.66 -18.82
CA VAL A 194 28.77 -14.57 -17.85
C VAL A 194 28.46 -15.53 -16.71
N GLN A 195 29.41 -16.43 -16.42
CA GLN A 195 29.28 -17.33 -15.30
C GLN A 195 29.54 -16.56 -13.99
N VAL A 196 28.68 -16.76 -13.01
CA VAL A 196 28.79 -16.22 -11.67
C VAL A 196 28.93 -17.39 -10.70
N ALA A 197 29.93 -17.36 -9.83
CA ALA A 197 30.08 -18.39 -8.81
C ALA A 197 28.88 -18.39 -7.88
N ASN A 198 28.30 -19.56 -7.64
CA ASN A 198 27.09 -19.77 -6.87
C ASN A 198 27.34 -19.42 -5.40
N GLN A 199 27.09 -18.18 -5.00
CA GLN A 199 27.03 -17.75 -3.61
C GLN A 199 25.72 -17.00 -3.38
N GLY A 200 24.67 -17.76 -3.06
CA GLY A 200 23.41 -17.20 -2.56
C GLY A 200 22.64 -16.35 -3.57
N LEU A 201 21.38 -16.64 -3.70
CA LEU A 201 20.32 -16.00 -4.49
C LEU A 201 20.75 -14.75 -5.26
N LEU A 202 20.92 -14.91 -6.56
CA LEU A 202 20.95 -13.82 -7.52
C LEU A 202 19.55 -13.62 -8.05
N LEU A 203 19.01 -12.46 -7.86
CA LEU A 203 17.83 -11.99 -8.58
C LEU A 203 18.20 -11.60 -9.99
#